data_54ade4e7df9249cbcfa1ae30fa68c411
#
_entry.id   54ade4e7df9249cbcfa1ae30fa68c411
#
_cell.length_a   1.000
_cell.length_b   1.000
_cell.length_c   1.000
_cell.angle_alpha   90.00
_cell.angle_beta   90.00
_cell.angle_gamma   90.00
#
_symmetry.space_group_name_H-M   'P 1'
#
loop_
_entity.id
_entity.type
_entity.pdbx_description
1 polymer ?
#
loop_
_entity_poly.entity_id
_entity_poly.type
_entity_poly.pdbx_seq_one_letter_code
_entity_poly.pdbx_strand_id
1 'polypeptide(L)'
;RFISRYAIFHQRFSTNTAPSWDLAQPFRSLAHNGEINTLKGNINWMKIHEQEMSSPLFEDIENLKPVIPAGNSDSASLDNVFELLNISGHSAPLAKLMLLPDAWSKKSKILSKDHQQLFNFLNSTMEPWDGPAAIAATDNEWVIVGSDRNGLRPLRYTITRDKLLFAGSETGMIDLNEKKIVSKGRLGPGEVLGVRIEKGKVFTNNEIKNYLSKEYKKFNNQIIDLDKKFLVKNEKSEFSGSDLKKIQHCFGYSLEDLELILHPMAEDAKEATGSMGDDTPLAVLSDKYRPLYH
;
A
#
# COMPACT_ATOMS: atom_id res chain seq x y z
N ARG A 1 15.07 -32.36 15.13
CA ARG A 1 13.87 -31.60 14.69
C ARG A 1 13.94 -30.21 15.28
N PHE A 2 13.76 -29.17 14.47
CA PHE A 2 13.59 -27.81 14.95
C PHE A 2 12.14 -27.64 15.43
N ILE A 3 11.96 -27.19 16.68
CA ILE A 3 10.64 -26.96 17.28
C ILE A 3 10.36 -25.47 17.23
N SER A 4 9.28 -25.05 16.58
CA SER A 4 8.86 -23.65 16.50
C SER A 4 7.33 -23.55 16.66
N ARG A 5 6.87 -22.37 17.10
CA ARG A 5 5.45 -22.05 17.19
C ARG A 5 4.85 -21.65 15.84
N TYR A 6 5.69 -21.23 14.92
CA TYR A 6 5.29 -20.85 13.57
C TYR A 6 6.40 -21.13 12.56
N ALA A 7 6.05 -21.12 11.29
CA ALA A 7 6.97 -21.12 10.16
C ALA A 7 6.39 -20.26 9.05
N ILE A 8 7.24 -19.40 8.48
CA ILE A 8 6.97 -18.70 7.23
C ILE A 8 7.89 -19.32 6.19
N PHE A 9 7.35 -19.70 5.04
CA PHE A 9 8.13 -20.30 3.96
C PHE A 9 7.70 -19.77 2.60
N HIS A 10 8.60 -19.83 1.65
CA HIS A 10 8.36 -19.48 0.26
C HIS A 10 9.18 -20.39 -0.64
N GLN A 11 8.66 -20.72 -1.84
CA GLN A 11 9.32 -21.68 -2.72
C GLN A 11 10.31 -21.06 -3.70
N ARG A 12 10.35 -19.73 -3.81
CA ARG A 12 11.08 -19.06 -4.87
C ARG A 12 11.92 -17.89 -4.35
N PHE A 13 12.84 -17.45 -5.20
CA PHE A 13 13.51 -16.16 -5.10
C PHE A 13 12.57 -15.02 -5.53
N SER A 14 12.98 -13.79 -5.30
CA SER A 14 12.30 -12.62 -5.82
C SER A 14 12.25 -12.63 -7.35
N THR A 15 11.16 -12.11 -7.89
CA THR A 15 10.97 -11.97 -9.34
C THR A 15 11.70 -10.74 -9.88
N ASN A 16 11.89 -10.69 -11.20
CA ASN A 16 12.45 -9.56 -11.93
C ASN A 16 13.91 -9.17 -11.55
N THR A 17 14.63 -10.07 -10.88
CA THR A 17 16.04 -9.89 -10.51
C THR A 17 16.83 -11.16 -10.80
N ALA A 18 18.14 -11.06 -10.89
CA ALA A 18 19.01 -12.23 -10.95
C ALA A 18 18.91 -12.99 -9.62
N PRO A 19 18.73 -14.32 -9.62
CA PRO A 19 18.66 -15.10 -8.39
C PRO A 19 19.94 -14.98 -7.57
N SER A 20 19.80 -14.61 -6.30
CA SER A 20 20.87 -14.61 -5.30
C SER A 20 20.31 -15.03 -3.96
N TRP A 21 21.16 -15.44 -3.04
CA TRP A 21 20.71 -15.84 -1.71
C TRP A 21 20.11 -14.67 -0.92
N ASP A 22 20.55 -13.45 -1.16
CA ASP A 22 20.00 -12.25 -0.53
C ASP A 22 18.56 -11.95 -0.98
N LEU A 23 18.17 -12.47 -2.14
CA LEU A 23 16.83 -12.33 -2.72
C LEU A 23 15.98 -13.60 -2.60
N ALA A 24 16.46 -14.59 -1.84
CA ALA A 24 15.68 -15.76 -1.50
C ALA A 24 14.60 -15.41 -0.46
N GLN A 25 13.40 -15.90 -0.67
CA GLN A 25 12.31 -15.71 0.29
C GLN A 25 12.11 -16.96 1.18
N PRO A 26 11.63 -16.83 2.41
CA PRO A 26 11.28 -15.58 3.10
C PRO A 26 12.51 -14.73 3.41
N PHE A 27 12.34 -13.43 3.45
CA PHE A 27 13.35 -12.49 3.89
C PHE A 27 13.47 -12.49 5.42
N ARG A 28 13.88 -11.37 6.03
CA ARG A 28 14.02 -11.28 7.48
C ARG A 28 12.70 -11.21 8.22
N SER A 29 11.73 -10.45 7.70
CA SER A 29 10.45 -10.22 8.34
C SER A 29 9.28 -10.74 7.55
N LEU A 30 9.38 -10.85 6.22
CA LEU A 30 8.25 -11.23 5.38
C LEU A 30 8.58 -12.19 4.22
N ALA A 31 7.53 -12.83 3.73
CA ALA A 31 7.45 -13.47 2.43
C ALA A 31 6.33 -12.80 1.61
N HIS A 32 6.58 -12.58 0.33
CA HIS A 32 5.70 -11.87 -0.58
C HIS A 32 5.44 -12.68 -1.85
N ASN A 33 4.17 -12.85 -2.18
CA ASN A 33 3.74 -13.37 -3.47
C ASN A 33 2.99 -12.25 -4.21
N GLY A 34 3.62 -11.67 -5.23
CA GLY A 34 3.08 -10.57 -6.00
C GLY A 34 4.16 -9.68 -6.59
N GLU A 35 3.80 -8.44 -6.89
CA GLU A 35 4.68 -7.40 -7.41
C GLU A 35 4.24 -6.03 -6.89
N ILE A 36 5.19 -5.22 -6.41
CA ILE A 36 4.94 -3.84 -6.02
C ILE A 36 5.17 -2.93 -7.23
N ASN A 37 4.10 -2.36 -7.76
CA ASN A 37 4.13 -1.55 -8.97
C ASN A 37 4.66 -0.13 -8.72
N THR A 38 4.54 0.37 -7.48
CA THR A 38 4.94 1.73 -7.10
C THR A 38 6.38 1.84 -6.60
N LEU A 39 7.19 0.79 -6.74
CA LEU A 39 8.52 0.64 -6.16
C LEU A 39 9.41 1.88 -6.32
N LYS A 40 9.50 2.43 -7.54
CA LYS A 40 10.37 3.60 -7.81
C LYS A 40 9.96 4.82 -6.97
N GLY A 41 8.66 5.05 -6.84
CA GLY A 41 8.12 6.12 -6.00
C GLY A 41 8.43 5.85 -4.52
N ASN A 42 8.19 4.63 -4.05
CA ASN A 42 8.45 4.24 -2.66
C ASN A 42 9.93 4.36 -2.28
N ILE A 43 10.85 3.96 -3.17
CA ILE A 43 12.29 4.16 -2.95
C ILE A 43 12.64 5.65 -2.82
N ASN A 44 12.08 6.50 -3.68
CA ASN A 44 12.34 7.93 -3.64
C ASN A 44 11.81 8.58 -2.35
N TRP A 45 10.60 8.20 -1.93
CA TRP A 45 10.05 8.65 -0.66
C TRP A 45 10.87 8.16 0.54
N MET A 46 11.31 6.91 0.52
CA MET A 46 12.15 6.39 1.61
C MET A 46 13.47 7.15 1.74
N LYS A 47 14.10 7.56 0.63
CA LYS A 47 15.28 8.42 0.65
C LYS A 47 15.02 9.80 1.29
N ILE A 48 13.81 10.32 1.17
CA ILE A 48 13.41 11.56 1.84
C ILE A 48 13.24 11.33 3.33
N HIS A 49 12.53 10.25 3.71
CA HIS A 49 12.37 9.87 5.12
C HIS A 49 13.71 9.64 5.81
N GLU A 50 14.70 9.03 5.13
CA GLU A 50 16.06 8.82 5.66
C GLU A 50 16.76 10.12 6.08
N GLN A 51 16.45 11.26 5.46
CA GLN A 51 17.09 12.54 5.77
C GLN A 51 16.65 13.09 7.13
N GLU A 52 15.41 12.85 7.52
CA GLU A 52 14.82 13.35 8.76
C GLU A 52 14.59 12.25 9.80
N MET A 53 15.01 11.03 9.50
CA MET A 53 14.80 9.88 10.36
C MET A 53 15.55 10.04 11.68
N SER A 54 14.83 9.96 12.79
CA SER A 54 15.40 9.99 14.13
C SER A 54 14.62 9.07 15.07
N SER A 55 15.29 8.41 15.98
CA SER A 55 14.65 7.55 16.97
C SER A 55 15.52 7.41 18.21
N PRO A 56 14.96 7.49 19.40
CA PRO A 56 15.70 7.23 20.64
C PRO A 56 16.05 5.75 20.85
N LEU A 57 15.54 4.86 19.98
CA LEU A 57 15.81 3.41 20.06
C LEU A 57 17.15 3.00 19.44
N PHE A 58 17.78 3.89 18.66
CA PHE A 58 19.02 3.61 17.97
C PHE A 58 20.11 4.57 18.42
N GLU A 59 21.28 4.02 18.79
CA GLU A 59 22.46 4.82 19.15
C GLU A 59 23.02 5.57 17.93
N ASP A 60 23.03 4.91 16.78
CA ASP A 60 23.49 5.48 15.52
C ASP A 60 22.54 5.07 14.37
N ILE A 61 21.71 6.03 13.97
CA ILE A 61 20.74 5.83 12.92
C ILE A 61 21.37 5.80 11.52
N GLU A 62 22.58 6.35 11.36
CA GLU A 62 23.29 6.35 10.07
C GLU A 62 23.63 4.93 9.63
N ASN A 63 23.85 4.01 10.57
CA ASN A 63 24.09 2.59 10.27
C ASN A 63 22.89 1.87 9.63
N LEU A 64 21.69 2.47 9.66
CA LEU A 64 20.50 1.93 9.01
C LEU A 64 20.33 2.43 7.56
N LYS A 65 21.18 3.34 7.11
CA LYS A 65 21.08 3.97 5.78
C LYS A 65 22.08 3.34 4.79
N PRO A 66 21.70 3.10 3.55
CA PRO A 66 20.34 3.26 3.02
C PRO A 66 19.42 2.13 3.51
N VAL A 67 18.17 2.47 3.83
CA VAL A 67 17.16 1.48 4.25
C VAL A 67 16.89 0.50 3.11
N ILE A 68 16.81 1.01 1.89
CA ILE A 68 16.64 0.19 0.68
C ILE A 68 17.96 0.23 -0.11
N PRO A 69 18.75 -0.85 -0.09
CA PRO A 69 19.96 -0.95 -0.89
C PRO A 69 19.67 -0.91 -2.40
N ALA A 70 20.62 -0.36 -3.16
CA ALA A 70 20.51 -0.34 -4.62
C ALA A 70 20.50 -1.76 -5.18
N GLY A 71 19.66 -1.99 -6.20
CA GLY A 71 19.55 -3.30 -6.87
C GLY A 71 18.64 -4.32 -6.17
N ASN A 72 17.99 -3.94 -5.07
CA ASN A 72 17.00 -4.79 -4.42
C ASN A 72 15.79 -5.06 -5.34
N SER A 73 15.17 -6.22 -5.13
CA SER A 73 13.84 -6.49 -5.69
C SER A 73 12.77 -5.65 -4.99
N ASP A 74 11.59 -5.59 -5.56
CA ASP A 74 10.41 -4.98 -4.95
C ASP A 74 10.10 -5.60 -3.58
N SER A 75 10.09 -6.93 -3.52
CA SER A 75 9.79 -7.68 -2.30
C SER A 75 10.85 -7.49 -1.21
N ALA A 76 12.15 -7.48 -1.58
CA ALA A 76 13.23 -7.22 -0.63
C ALA A 76 13.21 -5.77 -0.13
N SER A 77 12.87 -4.83 -1.00
CA SER A 77 12.69 -3.42 -0.61
C SER A 77 11.52 -3.24 0.37
N LEU A 78 10.41 -3.93 0.14
CA LEU A 78 9.27 -3.96 1.06
C LEU A 78 9.66 -4.56 2.42
N ASP A 79 10.43 -5.67 2.42
CA ASP A 79 10.93 -6.29 3.65
C ASP A 79 11.82 -5.35 4.47
N ASN A 80 12.74 -4.62 3.82
CA ASN A 80 13.60 -3.68 4.51
C ASN A 80 12.81 -2.57 5.23
N VAL A 81 11.81 -1.99 4.57
CA VAL A 81 10.98 -0.96 5.20
C VAL A 81 10.07 -1.56 6.28
N PHE A 82 9.54 -2.76 6.06
CA PHE A 82 8.75 -3.47 7.05
C PHE A 82 9.58 -3.79 8.31
N GLU A 83 10.81 -4.28 8.14
CA GLU A 83 11.75 -4.52 9.24
C GLU A 83 12.09 -3.23 9.99
N LEU A 84 12.39 -2.13 9.27
CA LEU A 84 12.65 -0.83 9.88
C LEU A 84 11.50 -0.40 10.80
N LEU A 85 10.26 -0.51 10.33
CA LEU A 85 9.09 -0.18 11.14
C LEU A 85 9.00 -1.05 12.39
N ASN A 86 9.25 -2.35 12.27
CA ASN A 86 9.21 -3.27 13.40
C ASN A 86 10.30 -2.95 14.44
N ILE A 87 11.54 -2.75 14.03
CA ILE A 87 12.62 -2.42 14.97
C ILE A 87 12.46 -1.02 15.56
N SER A 88 11.70 -0.14 14.91
CA SER A 88 11.29 1.18 15.42
C SER A 88 10.11 1.10 16.41
N GLY A 89 9.65 -0.11 16.77
CA GLY A 89 8.62 -0.33 17.77
C GLY A 89 7.19 -0.41 17.22
N HIS A 90 7.01 -0.46 15.91
CA HIS A 90 5.71 -0.70 15.30
C HIS A 90 5.44 -2.20 15.17
N SER A 91 4.26 -2.64 15.59
CA SER A 91 3.89 -4.06 15.44
C SER A 91 3.70 -4.47 13.98
N ALA A 92 3.93 -5.75 13.67
CA ALA A 92 3.75 -6.27 12.31
C ALA A 92 2.36 -5.98 11.70
N PRO A 93 1.24 -6.10 12.45
CA PRO A 93 -0.06 -5.66 11.94
C PRO A 93 -0.11 -4.18 11.56
N LEU A 94 0.52 -3.31 12.37
CA LEU A 94 0.56 -1.88 12.08
C LEU A 94 1.42 -1.59 10.85
N ALA A 95 2.63 -2.15 10.78
CA ALA A 95 3.52 -2.00 9.62
C ALA A 95 2.82 -2.43 8.33
N LYS A 96 2.05 -3.54 8.37
CA LYS A 96 1.22 -3.97 7.23
C LYS A 96 0.19 -2.93 6.84
N LEU A 97 -0.55 -2.36 7.79
CA LEU A 97 -1.57 -1.35 7.49
C LEU A 97 -0.98 -0.01 7.03
N MET A 98 0.25 0.31 7.42
CA MET A 98 0.98 1.50 6.92
C MET A 98 1.42 1.29 5.46
N LEU A 99 2.05 0.16 5.17
CA LEU A 99 2.65 -0.11 3.87
C LEU A 99 1.63 -0.59 2.84
N LEU A 100 0.68 -1.43 3.24
CA LEU A 100 -0.35 -2.04 2.39
C LEU A 100 -1.74 -1.77 3.01
N PRO A 101 -2.21 -0.51 2.99
CA PRO A 101 -3.49 -0.13 3.60
C PRO A 101 -4.69 -0.70 2.82
N ASP A 102 -5.87 -0.58 3.43
CA ASP A 102 -7.14 -0.81 2.73
C ASP A 102 -7.37 0.28 1.67
N ALA A 103 -8.14 -0.07 0.65
CA ALA A 103 -8.75 0.93 -0.22
C ALA A 103 -9.90 1.61 0.53
N TRP A 104 -9.71 2.84 0.96
CA TRP A 104 -10.70 3.58 1.73
C TRP A 104 -10.82 5.03 1.27
N SER A 105 -11.95 5.64 1.57
CA SER A 105 -12.17 7.07 1.38
C SER A 105 -12.96 7.65 2.55
N LYS A 106 -12.83 8.94 2.80
CA LYS A 106 -13.64 9.67 3.81
C LYS A 106 -15.15 9.50 3.59
N LYS A 107 -15.58 9.24 2.36
CA LYS A 107 -16.98 9.02 1.99
C LYS A 107 -17.43 7.57 2.19
N SER A 108 -16.52 6.64 2.48
CA SER A 108 -16.86 5.24 2.69
C SER A 108 -17.67 5.05 3.96
N LYS A 109 -18.86 4.48 3.82
CA LYS A 109 -19.72 4.10 4.95
C LYS A 109 -19.35 2.74 5.55
N ILE A 110 -18.39 2.05 4.98
CA ILE A 110 -17.99 0.67 5.35
C ILE A 110 -17.10 0.68 6.60
N LEU A 111 -16.21 1.67 6.71
CA LEU A 111 -15.28 1.78 7.83
C LEU A 111 -15.88 2.60 8.99
N SER A 112 -15.65 2.13 10.21
CA SER A 112 -15.97 2.90 11.42
C SER A 112 -15.16 4.20 11.47
N LYS A 113 -15.64 5.20 12.21
CA LYS A 113 -14.92 6.46 12.40
C LYS A 113 -13.52 6.26 12.98
N ASP A 114 -13.38 5.34 13.93
CA ASP A 114 -12.08 5.04 14.56
C ASP A 114 -11.10 4.42 13.57
N HIS A 115 -11.58 3.54 12.67
CA HIS A 115 -10.75 2.99 11.59
C HIS A 115 -10.36 4.06 10.57
N GLN A 116 -11.28 4.96 10.20
CA GLN A 116 -10.97 6.07 9.30
C GLN A 116 -9.90 7.00 9.90
N GLN A 117 -9.97 7.28 11.20
CA GLN A 117 -8.97 8.07 11.90
C GLN A 117 -7.61 7.37 11.93
N LEU A 118 -7.59 6.05 12.17
CA LEU A 118 -6.37 5.26 12.10
C LEU A 118 -5.73 5.37 10.71
N PHE A 119 -6.48 5.12 9.64
CA PHE A 119 -5.94 5.21 8.28
C PHE A 119 -5.52 6.63 7.88
N ASN A 120 -6.25 7.66 8.32
CA ASN A 120 -5.80 9.05 8.13
C ASN A 120 -4.42 9.26 8.73
N PHE A 121 -4.21 8.79 9.96
CA PHE A 121 -2.91 8.89 10.62
C PHE A 121 -1.84 8.11 9.86
N LEU A 122 -2.09 6.84 9.53
CA LEU A 122 -1.12 5.98 8.85
C LEU A 122 -0.70 6.55 7.49
N ASN A 123 -1.66 7.01 6.68
CA ASN A 123 -1.40 7.57 5.36
C ASN A 123 -0.72 8.96 5.39
N SER A 124 -0.79 9.66 6.53
CA SER A 124 -0.02 10.90 6.72
C SER A 124 1.40 10.66 7.23
N THR A 125 1.71 9.44 7.61
CA THR A 125 3.01 9.05 8.18
C THR A 125 3.88 8.30 7.19
N MET A 126 3.29 7.48 6.33
CA MET A 126 4.00 6.64 5.37
C MET A 126 3.22 6.52 4.07
N GLU A 127 3.91 6.60 2.96
CA GLU A 127 3.35 6.40 1.63
C GLU A 127 3.01 4.92 1.41
N PRO A 128 1.81 4.61 0.87
CA PRO A 128 1.43 3.24 0.62
C PRO A 128 2.25 2.61 -0.51
N TRP A 129 2.52 1.32 -0.36
CA TRP A 129 3.08 0.47 -1.41
C TRP A 129 1.92 -0.21 -2.13
N ASP A 130 1.90 -0.18 -3.43
CA ASP A 130 0.78 -0.68 -4.22
C ASP A 130 1.21 -1.65 -5.30
N GLY A 131 0.34 -2.63 -5.51
CA GLY A 131 0.51 -3.72 -6.45
C GLY A 131 -0.15 -5.00 -5.94
N PRO A 132 -0.26 -6.03 -6.78
CA PRO A 132 -0.76 -7.33 -6.32
C PRO A 132 0.13 -7.90 -5.22
N ALA A 133 -0.40 -8.12 -4.01
CA ALA A 133 0.39 -8.62 -2.89
C ALA A 133 -0.39 -9.56 -1.97
N ALA A 134 0.20 -10.72 -1.72
CA ALA A 134 -0.13 -11.58 -0.59
C ALA A 134 1.13 -11.71 0.26
N ILE A 135 1.08 -11.24 1.50
CA ILE A 135 2.23 -11.30 2.41
C ILE A 135 1.99 -12.22 3.59
N ALA A 136 3.06 -12.84 4.06
CA ALA A 136 3.14 -13.45 5.39
C ALA A 136 4.33 -12.82 6.11
N ALA A 137 4.13 -12.30 7.32
CA ALA A 137 5.17 -11.52 8.01
C ALA A 137 5.15 -11.75 9.52
N THR A 138 6.24 -11.38 10.17
CA THR A 138 6.41 -11.49 11.62
C THR A 138 7.32 -10.39 12.19
N ASP A 139 7.04 -10.00 13.43
CA ASP A 139 7.90 -9.16 14.28
C ASP A 139 8.36 -9.91 15.55
N ASN A 140 8.24 -11.25 15.58
CA ASN A 140 8.47 -12.13 16.73
C ASN A 140 7.39 -12.09 17.83
N GLU A 141 6.50 -11.11 17.87
CA GLU A 141 5.31 -11.11 18.71
C GLU A 141 4.06 -11.54 17.94
N TRP A 142 3.99 -11.12 16.71
CA TRP A 142 2.91 -11.43 15.79
C TRP A 142 3.40 -12.23 14.59
N VAL A 143 2.55 -13.13 14.15
CA VAL A 143 2.61 -13.68 12.78
C VAL A 143 1.34 -13.26 12.08
N ILE A 144 1.49 -12.62 10.94
CA ILE A 144 0.37 -12.08 10.17
C ILE A 144 0.38 -12.59 8.74
N VAL A 145 -0.79 -12.60 8.13
CA VAL A 145 -0.96 -12.68 6.68
C VAL A 145 -1.87 -11.53 6.25
N GLY A 146 -1.55 -10.91 5.12
CA GLY A 146 -2.29 -9.75 4.63
C GLY A 146 -2.34 -9.67 3.12
N SER A 147 -3.45 -9.17 2.60
CA SER A 147 -3.65 -8.93 1.17
C SER A 147 -3.34 -7.48 0.79
N ASP A 148 -3.11 -7.25 -0.50
CA ASP A 148 -3.04 -5.91 -1.07
C ASP A 148 -4.39 -5.19 -0.96
N ARG A 149 -4.37 -3.88 -1.15
CA ARG A 149 -5.53 -3.02 -0.93
C ARG A 149 -6.73 -3.36 -1.82
N ASN A 150 -6.49 -3.96 -2.98
CA ASN A 150 -7.52 -4.34 -3.95
C ASN A 150 -7.84 -5.85 -3.92
N GLY A 151 -7.08 -6.65 -3.14
CA GLY A 151 -7.24 -8.09 -3.05
C GLY A 151 -6.95 -8.81 -4.36
N LEU A 152 -5.96 -8.32 -5.13
CA LEU A 152 -5.61 -8.85 -6.46
C LEU A 152 -4.96 -10.22 -6.36
N ARG A 153 -4.14 -10.45 -5.30
CA ARG A 153 -3.59 -11.78 -5.02
C ARG A 153 -4.50 -12.53 -4.07
N PRO A 154 -4.82 -13.80 -4.38
CA PRO A 154 -5.57 -14.63 -3.45
C PRO A 154 -4.79 -14.90 -2.17
N LEU A 155 -5.48 -14.87 -1.04
CA LEU A 155 -4.92 -15.24 0.25
C LEU A 155 -5.98 -15.98 1.06
N ARG A 156 -5.68 -17.23 1.41
CA ARG A 156 -6.61 -18.13 2.05
C ARG A 156 -6.06 -18.62 3.38
N TYR A 157 -6.96 -19.01 4.28
CA TYR A 157 -6.55 -19.61 5.54
C TYR A 157 -7.43 -20.80 5.90
N THR A 158 -6.88 -21.67 6.73
CA THR A 158 -7.56 -22.84 7.30
C THR A 158 -7.15 -23.00 8.76
N ILE A 159 -8.12 -23.17 9.64
CA ILE A 159 -7.91 -23.43 11.07
C ILE A 159 -8.40 -24.84 11.38
N THR A 160 -7.56 -25.62 12.08
CA THR A 160 -7.87 -26.99 12.45
C THR A 160 -8.26 -27.14 13.92
N ARG A 161 -8.87 -28.28 14.29
CA ARG A 161 -9.19 -28.64 15.68
C ARG A 161 -7.95 -28.74 16.58
N ASP A 162 -6.82 -29.09 15.98
CA ASP A 162 -5.52 -29.17 16.66
C ASP A 162 -4.91 -27.77 16.89
N LYS A 163 -5.71 -26.69 16.65
CA LYS A 163 -5.32 -25.28 16.81
C LYS A 163 -4.14 -24.87 15.91
N LEU A 164 -4.02 -25.46 14.74
CA LEU A 164 -3.08 -25.01 13.72
C LEU A 164 -3.78 -24.07 12.76
N LEU A 165 -3.12 -22.95 12.44
CA LEU A 165 -3.51 -22.01 11.39
C LEU A 165 -2.57 -22.17 10.20
N PHE A 166 -3.13 -22.47 9.05
CA PHE A 166 -2.43 -22.47 7.76
C PHE A 166 -2.94 -21.32 6.92
N ALA A 167 -2.06 -20.53 6.37
CA ALA A 167 -2.44 -19.43 5.49
C ALA A 167 -1.43 -19.26 4.35
N GLY A 168 -1.92 -18.89 3.18
CA GLY A 168 -1.09 -18.66 2.00
C GLY A 168 -1.89 -18.33 0.75
N SER A 169 -1.17 -18.01 -0.30
CA SER A 169 -1.75 -17.58 -1.58
C SER A 169 -2.46 -18.71 -2.34
N GLU A 170 -2.12 -19.97 -2.06
CA GLU A 170 -2.66 -21.13 -2.77
C GLU A 170 -3.46 -22.06 -1.84
N THR A 171 -4.47 -22.73 -2.37
CA THR A 171 -5.12 -23.86 -1.70
C THR A 171 -4.35 -25.15 -1.99
N GLY A 172 -4.35 -26.07 -1.02
CA GLY A 172 -3.69 -27.37 -1.20
C GLY A 172 -2.18 -27.35 -0.99
N MET A 173 -1.61 -26.29 -0.46
CA MET A 173 -0.19 -26.23 -0.08
C MET A 173 0.18 -27.28 0.97
N ILE A 174 -0.79 -27.69 1.76
CA ILE A 174 -0.63 -28.68 2.82
C ILE A 174 -1.79 -29.67 2.70
N ASP A 175 -1.45 -30.95 2.75
CA ASP A 175 -2.46 -32.00 2.80
C ASP A 175 -3.12 -32.03 4.19
N LEU A 176 -4.36 -31.62 4.25
CA LEU A 176 -5.15 -31.48 5.47
C LEU A 176 -6.34 -32.45 5.44
N ASN A 177 -6.47 -33.25 6.48
CA ASN A 177 -7.68 -34.02 6.68
C ASN A 177 -8.88 -33.08 6.93
N GLU A 178 -9.83 -33.06 6.00
CA GLU A 178 -11.00 -32.19 6.06
C GLU A 178 -11.82 -32.36 7.35
N LYS A 179 -11.87 -33.55 7.93
CA LYS A 179 -12.56 -33.79 9.21
C LYS A 179 -11.95 -33.02 10.39
N LYS A 180 -10.70 -32.60 10.27
CA LYS A 180 -10.01 -31.79 11.28
C LYS A 180 -10.21 -30.31 11.09
N ILE A 181 -10.78 -29.83 10.00
CA ILE A 181 -10.94 -28.42 9.70
C ILE A 181 -12.12 -27.85 10.49
N VAL A 182 -11.87 -26.75 11.18
CA VAL A 182 -12.88 -25.99 11.95
C VAL A 182 -13.38 -24.79 11.14
N SER A 183 -12.46 -24.12 10.44
CA SER A 183 -12.77 -22.93 9.67
C SER A 183 -11.86 -22.82 8.46
N LYS A 184 -12.44 -22.41 7.35
CA LYS A 184 -11.72 -22.01 6.11
C LYS A 184 -12.21 -20.61 5.72
N GLY A 185 -11.32 -19.81 5.17
CA GLY A 185 -11.69 -18.50 4.67
C GLY A 185 -10.68 -17.96 3.67
N ARG A 186 -11.03 -16.81 3.12
CA ARG A 186 -10.14 -15.97 2.32
C ARG A 186 -10.09 -14.58 2.91
N LEU A 187 -8.98 -13.91 2.74
CA LEU A 187 -8.87 -12.50 3.05
C LEU A 187 -9.37 -11.69 1.86
N GLY A 188 -10.18 -10.70 2.15
CA GLY A 188 -10.64 -9.70 1.19
C GLY A 188 -9.60 -8.60 0.96
N PRO A 189 -9.95 -7.60 0.13
CA PRO A 189 -9.11 -6.44 -0.15
C PRO A 189 -8.63 -5.73 1.12
N GLY A 190 -7.32 -5.53 1.23
CA GLY A 190 -6.69 -4.85 2.36
C GLY A 190 -6.70 -5.60 3.69
N GLU A 191 -7.39 -6.73 3.79
CA GLU A 191 -7.57 -7.45 5.05
C GLU A 191 -6.28 -8.05 5.58
N VAL A 192 -6.25 -8.23 6.89
CA VAL A 192 -5.17 -8.85 7.65
C VAL A 192 -5.72 -9.86 8.64
N LEU A 193 -5.04 -10.97 8.79
CA LEU A 193 -5.28 -11.98 9.82
C LEU A 193 -3.98 -12.15 10.60
N GLY A 194 -4.04 -12.22 11.93
CA GLY A 194 -2.84 -12.33 12.74
C GLY A 194 -2.99 -13.28 13.91
N VAL A 195 -1.86 -13.81 14.34
CA VAL A 195 -1.75 -14.57 15.59
C VAL A 195 -0.76 -13.86 16.50
N ARG A 196 -1.18 -13.54 17.71
CA ARG A 196 -0.26 -13.13 18.75
C ARG A 196 0.36 -14.36 19.39
N ILE A 197 1.67 -14.54 19.15
CA ILE A 197 2.39 -15.80 19.42
C ILE A 197 2.30 -16.20 20.90
N GLU A 198 2.52 -15.24 21.80
CA GLU A 198 2.47 -15.50 23.25
C GLU A 198 1.10 -16.01 23.70
N LYS A 199 0.03 -15.39 23.17
CA LYS A 199 -1.35 -15.70 23.56
C LYS A 199 -1.94 -16.88 22.81
N GLY A 200 -1.35 -17.30 21.69
CA GLY A 200 -1.90 -18.32 20.80
C GLY A 200 -3.30 -17.98 20.27
N LYS A 201 -3.65 -16.66 20.24
CA LYS A 201 -4.96 -16.18 19.81
C LYS A 201 -4.90 -15.68 18.39
N VAL A 202 -5.84 -16.12 17.56
CA VAL A 202 -6.09 -15.60 16.22
C VAL A 202 -6.90 -14.31 16.34
N PHE A 203 -6.49 -13.28 15.62
CA PHE A 203 -7.16 -11.98 15.51
C PHE A 203 -7.61 -11.78 14.07
N THR A 204 -8.89 -11.53 13.91
CA THR A 204 -9.50 -11.17 12.63
C THR A 204 -9.14 -9.73 12.23
N ASN A 205 -9.38 -9.38 10.97
CA ASN A 205 -9.17 -8.05 10.44
C ASN A 205 -9.78 -6.94 11.33
N ASN A 206 -11.03 -7.09 11.72
CA ASN A 206 -11.71 -6.11 12.58
C ASN A 206 -11.13 -6.06 14.00
N GLU A 207 -10.75 -7.21 14.57
CA GLU A 207 -10.13 -7.22 15.91
C GLU A 207 -8.77 -6.52 15.91
N ILE A 208 -7.95 -6.71 14.85
CA ILE A 208 -6.66 -6.03 14.67
C ILE A 208 -6.89 -4.53 14.52
N LYS A 209 -7.78 -4.10 13.64
CA LYS A 209 -8.08 -2.67 13.44
C LYS A 209 -8.62 -2.00 14.70
N ASN A 210 -9.50 -2.68 15.42
CA ASN A 210 -10.02 -2.19 16.71
C ASN A 210 -8.92 -2.07 17.78
N TYR A 211 -8.00 -3.04 17.82
CA TYR A 211 -6.85 -3.00 18.73
C TYR A 211 -5.95 -1.81 18.41
N LEU A 212 -5.54 -1.67 17.14
CA LEU A 212 -4.67 -0.59 16.68
C LEU A 212 -5.34 0.79 16.82
N SER A 213 -6.62 0.91 16.49
CA SER A 213 -7.35 2.19 16.64
C SER A 213 -7.36 2.68 18.08
N LYS A 214 -7.48 1.77 19.07
CA LYS A 214 -7.40 2.14 20.49
C LYS A 214 -6.00 2.59 20.89
N GLU A 215 -4.99 1.87 20.43
CA GLU A 215 -3.59 2.16 20.75
C GLU A 215 -3.15 3.51 20.16
N TYR A 216 -3.56 3.80 18.92
CA TYR A 216 -3.14 4.99 18.18
C TYR A 216 -4.13 6.17 18.25
N LYS A 217 -5.20 6.06 19.04
CA LYS A 217 -6.18 7.15 19.23
C LYS A 217 -5.57 8.46 19.72
N LYS A 218 -4.50 8.39 20.49
CA LYS A 218 -3.76 9.56 21.01
C LYS A 218 -3.18 10.47 19.91
N PHE A 219 -2.93 9.94 18.70
CA PHE A 219 -2.35 10.68 17.58
C PHE A 219 -3.39 11.42 16.73
N ASN A 220 -4.68 11.14 16.88
CA ASN A 220 -5.74 11.75 16.07
C ASN A 220 -5.80 13.28 16.15
N ASN A 221 -5.38 13.86 17.28
CA ASN A 221 -5.39 15.31 17.48
C ASN A 221 -4.26 16.03 16.70
N GLN A 222 -3.32 15.30 16.13
CA GLN A 222 -2.20 15.86 15.36
C GLN A 222 -2.57 16.07 13.88
N ILE A 223 -3.68 15.46 13.41
CA ILE A 223 -4.12 15.60 12.02
C ILE A 223 -4.93 16.88 11.87
N ILE A 224 -4.48 17.76 10.99
CA ILE A 224 -5.18 18.98 10.64
C ILE A 224 -6.16 18.67 9.50
N ASP A 225 -7.45 18.81 9.75
CA ASP A 225 -8.49 18.69 8.72
C ASP A 225 -8.61 20.03 7.98
N LEU A 226 -8.07 20.09 6.77
CA LEU A 226 -8.08 21.29 5.96
C LEU A 226 -9.50 21.73 5.57
N ASP A 227 -10.41 20.77 5.36
CA ASP A 227 -11.81 21.06 5.02
C ASP A 227 -12.52 21.84 6.13
N LYS A 228 -12.07 21.68 7.38
CA LYS A 228 -12.62 22.43 8.53
C LYS A 228 -11.94 23.77 8.78
N LYS A 229 -10.65 23.88 8.47
CA LYS A 229 -9.86 25.10 8.74
C LYS A 229 -9.93 26.11 7.61
N PHE A 230 -10.02 25.66 6.39
CA PHE A 230 -10.04 26.51 5.21
C PHE A 230 -11.39 26.37 4.52
N LEU A 231 -12.45 26.94 5.16
CA LEU A 231 -13.64 27.31 4.41
C LEU A 231 -13.18 28.43 3.46
N VAL A 232 -12.78 28.04 2.26
CA VAL A 232 -12.67 28.99 1.15
C VAL A 232 -14.08 29.55 1.00
N LYS A 233 -14.29 30.80 1.44
CA LYS A 233 -15.44 31.56 0.98
C LYS A 233 -15.31 31.52 -0.54
N ASN A 234 -16.26 30.91 -1.22
CA ASN A 234 -16.41 31.05 -2.65
C ASN A 234 -16.71 32.53 -2.90
N GLU A 235 -15.68 33.36 -2.98
CA GLU A 235 -15.81 34.65 -3.60
C GLU A 235 -16.18 34.34 -5.03
N LYS A 236 -17.42 34.64 -5.37
CA LYS A 236 -17.89 34.52 -6.75
C LYS A 236 -16.91 35.31 -7.59
N SER A 237 -16.22 34.65 -8.50
CA SER A 237 -15.38 35.33 -9.47
C SER A 237 -16.25 36.37 -10.20
N GLU A 238 -15.87 37.62 -10.08
CA GLU A 238 -16.57 38.74 -10.76
C GLU A 238 -16.27 38.81 -12.27
N PHE A 239 -15.48 37.86 -12.77
CA PHE A 239 -15.16 37.82 -14.20
C PHE A 239 -16.34 37.32 -15.01
N SER A 240 -16.84 38.14 -15.92
CA SER A 240 -17.94 37.78 -16.80
C SER A 240 -17.77 38.39 -18.21
N GLY A 241 -18.45 37.84 -19.18
CA GLY A 241 -18.49 38.37 -20.55
C GLY A 241 -17.12 38.50 -21.24
N SER A 242 -16.83 39.70 -21.75
CA SER A 242 -15.59 39.93 -22.51
C SER A 242 -14.32 39.83 -21.69
N ASP A 243 -14.37 40.14 -20.39
CA ASP A 243 -13.20 40.11 -19.53
C ASP A 243 -12.81 38.69 -19.17
N LEU A 244 -13.78 37.80 -18.94
CA LEU A 244 -13.54 36.38 -18.77
C LEU A 244 -12.86 35.78 -20.03
N LYS A 245 -13.36 36.10 -21.24
CA LYS A 245 -12.75 35.63 -22.49
C LYS A 245 -11.31 36.14 -22.68
N LYS A 246 -11.02 37.40 -22.33
CA LYS A 246 -9.66 37.91 -22.38
C LYS A 246 -8.71 37.19 -21.45
N ILE A 247 -9.16 36.91 -20.21
CA ILE A 247 -8.37 36.20 -19.23
C ILE A 247 -8.12 34.73 -19.68
N GLN A 248 -9.15 34.06 -20.14
CA GLN A 248 -9.02 32.70 -20.70
C GLN A 248 -8.00 32.67 -21.85
N HIS A 249 -8.05 33.65 -22.74
CA HIS A 249 -7.11 33.78 -23.85
C HIS A 249 -5.68 34.07 -23.38
N CYS A 250 -5.52 34.94 -22.37
CA CYS A 250 -4.21 35.21 -21.77
C CYS A 250 -3.57 34.01 -21.14
N PHE A 251 -4.37 33.08 -20.61
CA PHE A 251 -3.88 31.79 -20.06
C PHE A 251 -3.80 30.67 -21.13
N GLY A 252 -4.09 30.98 -22.39
CA GLY A 252 -3.97 30.02 -23.50
C GLY A 252 -5.10 29.00 -23.58
N TYR A 253 -6.22 29.23 -22.89
CA TYR A 253 -7.35 28.33 -22.99
C TYR A 253 -8.09 28.51 -24.32
N SER A 254 -8.20 27.43 -25.08
CA SER A 254 -9.08 27.34 -26.26
C SER A 254 -10.51 27.00 -25.84
N LEU A 255 -11.46 27.14 -26.77
CA LEU A 255 -12.82 26.68 -26.54
C LEU A 255 -12.88 25.16 -26.32
N GLU A 256 -12.02 24.42 -27.00
CA GLU A 256 -11.90 22.98 -26.85
C GLU A 256 -11.42 22.58 -25.46
N ASP A 257 -10.42 23.29 -24.90
CA ASP A 257 -9.97 23.07 -23.53
C ASP A 257 -11.09 23.30 -22.51
N LEU A 258 -11.93 24.30 -22.74
CA LEU A 258 -13.07 24.59 -21.88
C LEU A 258 -14.13 23.50 -21.92
N GLU A 259 -14.48 23.02 -23.12
CA GLU A 259 -15.57 22.05 -23.32
C GLU A 259 -15.13 20.60 -23.03
N LEU A 260 -13.93 20.21 -23.45
CA LEU A 260 -13.49 18.81 -23.36
C LEU A 260 -12.66 18.52 -22.11
N ILE A 261 -12.09 19.52 -21.47
CA ILE A 261 -11.23 19.34 -20.30
C ILE A 261 -11.87 19.94 -19.05
N LEU A 262 -12.07 21.28 -19.04
CA LEU A 262 -12.46 21.97 -17.82
C LEU A 262 -13.91 21.73 -17.42
N HIS A 263 -14.82 21.65 -18.39
CA HIS A 263 -16.24 21.42 -18.11
C HIS A 263 -16.48 20.04 -17.48
N PRO A 264 -15.98 18.91 -18.03
CA PRO A 264 -16.10 17.61 -17.38
C PRO A 264 -15.44 17.54 -16.02
N MET A 265 -14.28 18.20 -15.83
CA MET A 265 -13.62 18.27 -14.53
C MET A 265 -14.47 18.99 -13.50
N ALA A 266 -15.12 20.09 -13.88
CA ALA A 266 -15.98 20.87 -13.00
C ALA A 266 -17.31 20.17 -12.69
N GLU A 267 -17.93 19.52 -13.67
CA GLU A 267 -19.23 18.87 -13.53
C GLU A 267 -19.14 17.51 -12.85
N ASP A 268 -18.21 16.67 -13.31
CA ASP A 268 -18.09 15.28 -12.85
C ASP A 268 -17.09 15.11 -11.72
N ALA A 269 -16.28 16.12 -11.40
CA ALA A 269 -15.15 16.04 -10.49
C ALA A 269 -14.17 14.90 -10.85
N LYS A 270 -13.95 14.70 -12.14
CA LYS A 270 -13.05 13.69 -12.72
C LYS A 270 -12.03 14.35 -13.62
N GLU A 271 -10.86 13.74 -13.70
CA GLU A 271 -9.88 14.14 -14.69
C GLU A 271 -10.43 13.83 -16.10
N ALA A 272 -10.33 14.81 -17.00
CA ALA A 272 -10.74 14.63 -18.38
C ALA A 272 -9.84 13.59 -19.07
N THR A 273 -10.45 12.65 -19.76
CA THR A 273 -9.75 11.66 -20.58
C THR A 273 -9.96 12.00 -22.04
N GLY A 274 -8.91 11.99 -22.81
CA GLY A 274 -8.97 12.29 -24.24
C GLY A 274 -7.76 11.71 -24.98
N SER A 275 -7.86 11.71 -26.31
CA SER A 275 -6.71 11.42 -27.15
C SER A 275 -5.83 12.67 -27.21
N MET A 276 -4.56 12.52 -26.92
CA MET A 276 -3.59 13.62 -27.06
C MET A 276 -3.33 14.01 -28.52
N GLY A 277 -3.91 13.32 -29.46
CA GLY A 277 -3.68 13.51 -30.89
C GLY A 277 -2.21 13.51 -31.27
N ASP A 278 -1.80 12.75 -32.21
CA ASP A 278 -0.43 12.82 -32.73
C ASP A 278 -0.50 13.16 -34.22
N ASP A 279 -0.26 14.43 -34.54
CA ASP A 279 -0.21 14.93 -35.93
C ASP A 279 1.06 14.48 -36.67
N THR A 280 1.90 13.68 -36.01
CA THR A 280 3.08 13.16 -36.66
C THR A 280 2.70 12.18 -37.78
N PRO A 281 3.22 12.33 -38.98
CA PRO A 281 2.90 11.43 -40.11
C PRO A 281 3.14 9.97 -39.73
N LEU A 282 2.32 9.07 -40.29
CA LEU A 282 2.56 7.63 -40.21
C LEU A 282 4.00 7.29 -40.68
N ALA A 283 4.57 6.21 -40.16
CA ALA A 283 5.94 5.80 -40.48
C ALA A 283 6.21 5.73 -41.99
N VAL A 284 5.21 5.28 -42.76
CA VAL A 284 5.27 5.20 -44.22
C VAL A 284 5.30 6.58 -44.93
N LEU A 285 4.85 7.63 -44.25
CA LEU A 285 4.77 9.00 -44.77
C LEU A 285 5.82 9.93 -44.15
N SER A 286 6.66 9.41 -43.28
CA SER A 286 7.66 10.18 -42.53
C SER A 286 9.08 9.91 -43.05
N ASP A 287 9.87 10.96 -43.15
CA ASP A 287 11.33 10.86 -43.46
C ASP A 287 12.14 10.31 -42.27
N LYS A 288 11.50 10.17 -41.12
CA LYS A 288 12.12 9.64 -39.90
C LYS A 288 11.63 8.24 -39.62
N TYR A 289 12.51 7.37 -39.18
CA TYR A 289 12.15 6.03 -38.70
C TYR A 289 11.19 6.13 -37.50
N ARG A 290 10.05 5.47 -37.60
CA ARG A 290 9.10 5.27 -36.52
C ARG A 290 8.75 3.79 -36.40
N PRO A 291 8.95 3.18 -35.25
CA PRO A 291 8.48 1.81 -35.02
C PRO A 291 6.95 1.73 -35.14
N LEU A 292 6.45 0.63 -35.67
CA LEU A 292 5.02 0.41 -35.91
C LEU A 292 4.17 0.40 -34.63
N TYR A 293 4.80 0.24 -33.47
CA TYR A 293 4.18 0.09 -32.17
C TYR A 293 4.35 1.34 -31.26
N HIS A 294 4.69 2.45 -31.87
CA HIS A 294 4.73 3.75 -31.18
C HIS A 294 3.57 4.61 -31.60
#